data_e74916bdb7ec393dd7b38eede075762f
#
_entry.id   e74916bdb7ec393dd7b38eede075762f
#
_cell.length_a   1.000
_cell.length_b   1.000
_cell.length_c   1.000
_cell.angle_alpha   90.00
_cell.angle_beta   90.00
_cell.angle_gamma   90.00
#
_symmetry.space_group_name_H-M   'P 1'
#
loop_
_entity.id
_entity.type
_entity.pdbx_description
1 polymer ?
#
loop_
_entity_poly.entity_id
_entity_poly.type
_entity_poly.pdbx_seq_one_letter_code
_entity_poly.pdbx_strand_id
1 'polypeptide(L)'
;MTTSRTLLCVMAALVAASLGGCEQGRDPGFQGWVEADMIFVSPDETGRVTKLNVREGDEVKVGDLLYTVDDDLQKADLNQNNATLANAKQTYDRAAALSKTGAGTQATLDSAVSALRVAEAHVVTSETRLARRKGFAPVAGTIQQIYFREGEMVPAQRPVLSIMPPGNMKIRFFVPETELPKLSLGDEVRVTCDNCASDLTARIYFIATQAEYTPPVIYSLDERNKLVYLIQARPSRPDALRVGQPISVYLNP
;
A
#
# COMPACT_ATOMS: atom_id res chain seq x y z
N MET A 1 14.30 -65.14 48.22
CA MET A 1 15.13 -64.09 47.61
C MET A 1 14.88 -63.87 46.10
N THR A 2 13.94 -64.54 45.46
CA THR A 2 13.63 -64.46 44.02
C THR A 2 12.54 -63.45 43.66
N THR A 3 11.60 -63.17 44.55
CA THR A 3 10.46 -62.26 44.33
C THR A 3 10.81 -60.77 44.27
N SER A 4 11.88 -60.35 44.95
CA SER A 4 12.32 -58.95 44.97
C SER A 4 13.03 -58.52 43.66
N ARG A 5 13.71 -59.43 42.97
CA ARG A 5 14.40 -59.16 41.70
C ARG A 5 13.42 -59.02 40.51
N THR A 6 12.30 -59.79 40.51
CA THR A 6 11.29 -59.69 39.48
C THR A 6 10.49 -58.40 39.58
N LEU A 7 10.23 -57.92 40.80
CA LEU A 7 9.53 -56.64 41.01
C LEU A 7 10.38 -55.44 40.55
N LEU A 8 11.70 -55.49 40.76
CA LEU A 8 12.60 -54.44 40.32
C LEU A 8 12.77 -54.37 38.80
N CYS A 9 12.76 -55.51 38.11
CA CYS A 9 12.78 -55.53 36.64
C CYS A 9 11.50 -55.04 36.01
N VAL A 10 10.31 -55.29 36.60
CA VAL A 10 9.02 -54.79 36.10
C VAL A 10 8.90 -53.28 36.30
N MET A 11 9.36 -52.74 37.44
CA MET A 11 9.42 -51.28 37.64
C MET A 11 10.38 -50.57 36.69
N ALA A 12 11.55 -51.16 36.41
CA ALA A 12 12.50 -50.61 35.45
C ALA A 12 11.93 -50.63 34.01
N ALA A 13 11.19 -51.62 33.61
CA ALA A 13 10.53 -51.70 32.31
C ALA A 13 9.39 -50.69 32.14
N LEU A 14 8.63 -50.41 33.22
CA LEU A 14 7.58 -49.42 33.22
C LEU A 14 8.13 -47.94 33.15
N VAL A 15 9.26 -47.68 33.77
CA VAL A 15 9.93 -46.39 33.69
C VAL A 15 10.56 -46.17 32.32
N ALA A 16 11.09 -47.23 31.67
CA ALA A 16 11.63 -47.15 30.30
C ALA A 16 10.54 -46.90 29.25
N ALA A 17 9.31 -47.43 29.46
CA ALA A 17 8.19 -47.20 28.56
C ALA A 17 7.61 -45.77 28.65
N SER A 18 7.78 -45.06 29.74
CA SER A 18 7.31 -43.69 29.89
C SER A 18 8.24 -42.62 29.30
N LEU A 19 9.48 -43.01 28.94
CA LEU A 19 10.46 -42.12 28.30
C LEU A 19 10.42 -42.15 26.76
N GLY A 20 9.58 -43.01 26.17
CA GLY A 20 9.43 -43.14 24.71
C GLY A 20 8.35 -42.28 24.07
N GLY A 21 7.98 -41.16 24.69
CA GLY A 21 7.20 -40.13 24.05
C GLY A 21 8.07 -39.40 23.02
N CYS A 22 8.28 -39.99 21.84
CA CYS A 22 8.73 -39.29 20.68
C CYS A 22 7.70 -38.18 20.40
N GLU A 23 8.00 -36.98 20.79
CA GLU A 23 7.40 -35.79 20.25
C GLU A 23 7.64 -35.89 18.73
N GLN A 24 6.61 -36.35 18.00
CA GLN A 24 6.62 -36.26 16.54
C GLN A 24 6.79 -34.81 16.22
N GLY A 25 8.02 -34.42 15.84
CA GLY A 25 8.38 -33.07 15.46
C GLY A 25 7.37 -32.64 14.37
N ARG A 26 6.39 -31.84 14.76
CA ARG A 26 5.57 -31.14 13.79
C ARG A 26 6.52 -30.38 12.93
N ASP A 27 6.46 -30.60 11.62
CA ASP A 27 7.14 -29.71 10.67
C ASP A 27 6.78 -28.28 11.06
N PRO A 28 7.76 -27.43 11.44
CA PRO A 28 7.48 -26.07 11.90
C PRO A 28 6.88 -25.19 10.79
N GLY A 29 6.81 -25.70 9.54
CA GLY A 29 6.43 -24.92 8.38
C GLY A 29 7.45 -23.84 8.04
N PHE A 30 7.25 -23.17 6.93
CA PHE A 30 8.07 -22.02 6.54
C PHE A 30 7.60 -20.77 7.28
N GLN A 31 8.51 -20.10 7.97
CA GLN A 31 8.21 -18.92 8.74
C GLN A 31 8.07 -17.70 7.82
N GLY A 32 7.07 -16.88 8.12
CA GLY A 32 6.77 -15.68 7.36
C GLY A 32 5.93 -14.68 8.15
N TRP A 33 5.51 -13.64 7.48
CA TRP A 33 4.61 -12.63 8.03
C TRP A 33 3.69 -12.07 6.96
N VAL A 34 2.62 -11.44 7.43
CA VAL A 34 1.68 -10.70 6.58
C VAL A 34 2.21 -9.30 6.34
N GLU A 35 2.21 -8.86 5.10
CA GLU A 35 2.61 -7.52 4.66
C GLU A 35 1.50 -6.92 3.78
N ALA A 36 1.50 -5.60 3.61
CA ALA A 36 0.62 -4.95 2.65
C ALA A 36 1.35 -3.81 1.93
N ASP A 37 1.07 -3.65 0.65
CA ASP A 37 1.55 -2.52 -0.13
C ASP A 37 0.60 -1.34 0.05
N MET A 38 1.08 -0.33 0.78
CA MET A 38 0.33 0.88 1.09
C MET A 38 0.30 1.83 -0.11
N ILE A 39 -0.80 2.53 -0.28
CA ILE A 39 -0.93 3.65 -1.21
C ILE A 39 -0.78 4.95 -0.42
N PHE A 40 0.24 5.73 -0.77
CA PHE A 40 0.54 6.99 -0.12
C PHE A 40 -0.14 8.15 -0.86
N VAL A 41 -0.86 9.00 -0.12
CA VAL A 41 -1.52 10.17 -0.69
C VAL A 41 -0.78 11.42 -0.25
N SER A 42 -0.23 12.15 -1.23
CA SER A 42 0.63 13.31 -1.03
C SER A 42 0.08 14.53 -1.79
N PRO A 43 0.29 15.76 -1.31
CA PRO A 43 0.00 16.97 -2.08
C PRO A 43 1.08 17.19 -3.16
N ASP A 44 0.68 17.74 -4.29
CA ASP A 44 1.60 18.11 -5.38
C ASP A 44 2.49 19.33 -5.03
N GLU A 45 1.97 20.25 -4.21
CA GLU A 45 2.64 21.47 -3.81
C GLU A 45 2.67 21.61 -2.28
N THR A 46 3.71 22.22 -1.76
CA THR A 46 3.83 22.52 -0.34
C THR A 46 2.67 23.38 0.16
N GLY A 47 2.17 23.06 1.36
CA GLY A 47 1.12 23.86 1.99
C GLY A 47 0.75 23.35 3.38
N ARG A 48 -0.04 24.15 4.10
CA ARG A 48 -0.53 23.82 5.42
C ARG A 48 -1.79 22.94 5.29
N VAL A 49 -1.87 21.83 6.01
CA VAL A 49 -3.11 21.05 6.13
C VAL A 49 -4.14 21.88 6.90
N THR A 50 -5.22 22.26 6.24
CA THR A 50 -6.31 23.03 6.85
C THR A 50 -7.38 22.15 7.45
N LYS A 51 -7.58 20.95 6.87
CA LYS A 51 -8.58 20.00 7.36
C LYS A 51 -8.19 18.57 7.00
N LEU A 52 -8.42 17.66 7.95
CA LEU A 52 -8.45 16.21 7.77
C LEU A 52 -9.89 15.72 7.89
N ASN A 53 -10.39 15.01 6.88
CA ASN A 53 -11.77 14.52 6.87
C ASN A 53 -11.87 13.05 7.29
N VAL A 54 -10.75 12.41 7.59
CA VAL A 54 -10.64 10.98 7.92
C VAL A 54 -9.75 10.78 9.14
N ARG A 55 -9.88 9.61 9.76
CA ARG A 55 -9.07 9.15 10.90
C ARG A 55 -8.42 7.81 10.55
N GLU A 56 -7.39 7.44 11.29
CA GLU A 56 -6.80 6.11 11.22
C GLU A 56 -7.87 5.05 11.58
N GLY A 57 -7.97 4.04 10.72
CA GLY A 57 -8.98 2.98 10.81
C GLY A 57 -10.25 3.23 9.99
N ASP A 58 -10.48 4.44 9.47
CA ASP A 58 -11.65 4.72 8.63
C ASP A 58 -11.56 4.00 7.27
N GLU A 59 -12.69 3.49 6.80
CA GLU A 59 -12.84 2.95 5.45
C GLU A 59 -13.19 4.06 4.46
N VAL A 60 -12.48 4.11 3.35
CA VAL A 60 -12.69 5.11 2.28
C VAL A 60 -12.95 4.45 0.94
N LYS A 61 -13.71 5.15 0.10
CA LYS A 61 -13.99 4.79 -1.28
C LYS A 61 -13.19 5.68 -2.23
N VAL A 62 -13.03 5.21 -3.47
CA VAL A 62 -12.41 6.02 -4.53
C VAL A 62 -13.14 7.36 -4.66
N GLY A 63 -12.40 8.46 -4.63
CA GLY A 63 -12.93 9.82 -4.77
C GLY A 63 -13.36 10.49 -3.45
N ASP A 64 -13.29 9.79 -2.31
CA ASP A 64 -13.58 10.42 -1.02
C ASP A 64 -12.52 11.50 -0.70
N LEU A 65 -12.99 12.64 -0.17
CA LEU A 65 -12.10 13.74 0.23
C LEU A 65 -11.41 13.41 1.56
N LEU A 66 -10.09 13.28 1.52
CA LEU A 66 -9.27 12.88 2.66
C LEU A 66 -8.76 14.09 3.46
N TYR A 67 -8.20 15.08 2.77
CA TYR A 67 -7.68 16.29 3.38
C TYR A 67 -7.77 17.49 2.45
N THR A 68 -7.63 18.67 3.01
CA THR A 68 -7.47 19.92 2.28
C THR A 68 -6.22 20.63 2.71
N VAL A 69 -5.53 21.26 1.77
CA VAL A 69 -4.36 22.10 2.00
C VAL A 69 -4.78 23.55 1.73
N ASP A 70 -4.14 24.50 2.43
CA ASP A 70 -4.35 25.94 2.24
C ASP A 70 -4.34 26.32 0.76
N ASP A 71 -5.42 26.93 0.29
CA ASP A 71 -5.70 27.21 -1.11
C ASP A 71 -5.92 28.72 -1.42
N ASP A 72 -5.63 29.60 -0.46
CA ASP A 72 -5.92 31.04 -0.59
C ASP A 72 -5.13 31.68 -1.74
N LEU A 73 -3.87 31.31 -1.92
CA LEU A 73 -3.06 31.79 -3.04
C LEU A 73 -3.58 31.31 -4.39
N GLN A 74 -4.02 30.04 -4.47
CA GLN A 74 -4.55 29.48 -5.71
C GLN A 74 -5.92 30.06 -6.07
N LYS A 75 -6.75 30.39 -5.08
CA LYS A 75 -8.00 31.16 -5.29
C LYS A 75 -7.74 32.55 -5.81
N ALA A 76 -6.75 33.25 -5.23
CA ALA A 76 -6.36 34.61 -5.69
C ALA A 76 -5.84 34.56 -7.14
N ASP A 77 -4.97 33.59 -7.48
CA ASP A 77 -4.47 33.35 -8.84
C ASP A 77 -5.61 33.08 -9.84
N LEU A 78 -6.53 32.20 -9.48
CA LEU A 78 -7.70 31.90 -10.31
C LEU A 78 -8.56 33.15 -10.54
N ASN A 79 -8.79 33.96 -9.50
CA ASN A 79 -9.55 35.21 -9.63
C ASN A 79 -8.87 36.20 -10.57
N GLN A 80 -7.54 36.33 -10.48
CA GLN A 80 -6.75 37.19 -11.37
C GLN A 80 -6.84 36.71 -12.83
N ASN A 81 -6.71 35.40 -13.07
CA ASN A 81 -6.80 34.84 -14.42
C ASN A 81 -8.22 34.95 -15.00
N ASN A 82 -9.26 34.80 -14.18
CA ASN A 82 -10.63 35.08 -14.60
C ASN A 82 -10.88 36.50 -15.03
N ALA A 83 -10.30 37.47 -14.31
CA ALA A 83 -10.38 38.89 -14.72
C ALA A 83 -9.64 39.15 -16.05
N THR A 84 -8.49 38.49 -16.26
CA THR A 84 -7.76 38.56 -17.52
C THR A 84 -8.54 37.94 -18.67
N LEU A 85 -9.17 36.80 -18.45
CA LEU A 85 -10.05 36.16 -19.43
C LEU A 85 -11.24 37.03 -19.82
N ALA A 86 -11.88 37.66 -18.84
CA ALA A 86 -12.99 38.59 -19.09
C ALA A 86 -12.57 39.74 -19.99
N ASN A 87 -11.41 40.36 -19.76
CA ASN A 87 -10.86 41.41 -20.58
C ASN A 87 -10.49 40.95 -22.00
N ALA A 88 -9.83 39.76 -22.12
CA ALA A 88 -9.50 39.18 -23.42
C ALA A 88 -10.74 38.88 -24.25
N LYS A 89 -11.80 38.33 -23.61
CA LYS A 89 -13.10 38.08 -24.26
C LYS A 89 -13.74 39.36 -24.76
N GLN A 90 -13.81 40.40 -23.94
CA GLN A 90 -14.35 41.68 -24.37
C GLN A 90 -13.57 42.29 -25.56
N THR A 91 -12.26 42.14 -25.58
CA THR A 91 -11.39 42.60 -26.67
C THR A 91 -11.66 41.80 -27.94
N TYR A 92 -11.78 40.48 -27.83
CA TYR A 92 -12.17 39.59 -28.94
C TYR A 92 -13.55 39.99 -29.50
N ASP A 93 -14.56 40.16 -28.65
CA ASP A 93 -15.91 40.50 -29.05
C ASP A 93 -15.97 41.81 -29.84
N ARG A 94 -15.21 42.85 -29.39
CA ARG A 94 -15.06 44.14 -30.12
C ARG A 94 -14.34 43.96 -31.44
N ALA A 95 -13.21 43.23 -31.47
CA ALA A 95 -12.50 42.98 -32.73
C ALA A 95 -13.32 42.19 -33.75
N ALA A 96 -14.08 41.19 -33.30
CA ALA A 96 -14.97 40.42 -34.14
C ALA A 96 -16.13 41.27 -34.70
N ALA A 97 -16.71 42.15 -33.89
CA ALA A 97 -17.75 43.08 -34.35
C ALA A 97 -17.22 44.05 -35.40
N LEU A 98 -16.06 44.67 -35.18
CA LEU A 98 -15.39 45.58 -36.12
C LEU A 98 -14.98 44.89 -37.42
N SER A 99 -14.51 43.66 -37.37
CA SER A 99 -14.14 42.90 -38.53
C SER A 99 -15.38 42.62 -39.40
N LYS A 100 -16.52 42.25 -38.81
CA LYS A 100 -17.81 42.03 -39.52
C LYS A 100 -18.33 43.25 -40.26
N THR A 101 -18.07 44.45 -39.75
CA THR A 101 -18.48 45.72 -40.38
C THR A 101 -17.43 46.27 -41.34
N GLY A 102 -16.30 45.60 -41.53
CA GLY A 102 -15.19 46.05 -42.37
C GLY A 102 -14.36 47.20 -41.73
N ALA A 103 -14.62 47.59 -40.50
CA ALA A 103 -13.92 48.66 -39.77
C ALA A 103 -12.67 48.12 -39.00
N GLY A 104 -12.48 46.78 -38.89
CA GLY A 104 -11.34 46.12 -38.24
C GLY A 104 -10.48 45.40 -39.25
N THR A 105 -9.16 45.17 -38.87
CA THR A 105 -8.26 44.35 -39.67
C THR A 105 -8.26 42.89 -39.22
N GLN A 106 -7.99 41.96 -40.16
CA GLN A 106 -7.86 40.56 -39.85
C GLN A 106 -6.75 40.31 -38.80
N ALA A 107 -5.64 41.04 -38.91
CA ALA A 107 -4.53 40.91 -37.94
C ALA A 107 -4.97 41.25 -36.50
N THR A 108 -5.84 42.29 -36.35
CA THR A 108 -6.37 42.65 -35.02
C THR A 108 -7.27 41.55 -34.45
N LEU A 109 -8.10 40.93 -35.31
CA LEU A 109 -8.96 39.82 -34.90
C LEU A 109 -8.11 38.61 -34.52
N ASP A 110 -7.13 38.22 -35.33
CA ASP A 110 -6.26 37.07 -35.07
C ASP A 110 -5.45 37.24 -33.76
N SER A 111 -4.99 38.47 -33.49
CA SER A 111 -4.32 38.80 -32.22
C SER A 111 -5.28 38.66 -31.04
N ALA A 112 -6.52 39.15 -31.16
CA ALA A 112 -7.52 39.01 -30.09
C ALA A 112 -7.94 37.58 -29.83
N VAL A 113 -8.06 36.76 -30.89
CA VAL A 113 -8.30 35.30 -30.78
C VAL A 113 -7.17 34.61 -30.03
N SER A 114 -5.92 34.96 -30.39
CA SER A 114 -4.75 34.36 -29.71
C SER A 114 -4.71 34.72 -28.22
N ALA A 115 -4.96 36.01 -27.88
CA ALA A 115 -4.99 36.48 -26.50
C ALA A 115 -6.11 35.80 -25.69
N LEU A 116 -7.27 35.58 -26.27
CA LEU A 116 -8.39 34.89 -25.64
C LEU A 116 -8.00 33.45 -25.30
N ARG A 117 -7.45 32.71 -26.26
CA ARG A 117 -7.03 31.32 -26.05
C ARG A 117 -5.96 31.17 -24.97
N VAL A 118 -5.01 32.10 -24.90
CA VAL A 118 -3.97 32.15 -23.86
C VAL A 118 -4.61 32.36 -22.49
N ALA A 119 -5.56 33.30 -22.38
CA ALA A 119 -6.25 33.58 -21.13
C ALA A 119 -7.11 32.39 -20.67
N GLU A 120 -7.80 31.71 -21.59
CA GLU A 120 -8.55 30.47 -21.31
C GLU A 120 -7.62 29.37 -20.75
N ALA A 121 -6.45 29.17 -21.36
CA ALA A 121 -5.46 28.19 -20.90
C ALA A 121 -4.92 28.51 -19.49
N HIS A 122 -4.74 29.79 -19.16
CA HIS A 122 -4.32 30.21 -17.81
C HIS A 122 -5.39 29.89 -16.76
N VAL A 123 -6.67 30.13 -17.05
CA VAL A 123 -7.77 29.78 -16.15
C VAL A 123 -7.81 28.26 -15.88
N VAL A 124 -7.75 27.42 -16.92
CA VAL A 124 -7.71 25.95 -16.77
C VAL A 124 -6.54 25.50 -15.91
N THR A 125 -5.36 26.15 -16.09
CA THR A 125 -4.19 25.84 -15.26
C THR A 125 -4.41 26.19 -13.80
N SER A 126 -4.97 27.36 -13.50
CA SER A 126 -5.26 27.81 -12.13
C SER A 126 -6.35 26.95 -11.46
N GLU A 127 -7.40 26.58 -12.21
CA GLU A 127 -8.43 25.64 -11.73
C GLU A 127 -7.83 24.29 -11.34
N THR A 128 -6.93 23.76 -12.20
CA THR A 128 -6.26 22.49 -11.93
C THR A 128 -5.39 22.57 -10.66
N ARG A 129 -4.62 23.65 -10.48
CA ARG A 129 -3.82 23.87 -9.27
C ARG A 129 -4.68 23.98 -8.02
N LEU A 130 -5.80 24.69 -8.11
CA LEU A 130 -6.75 24.82 -7.01
C LEU A 130 -7.38 23.46 -6.66
N ALA A 131 -7.80 22.67 -7.65
CA ALA A 131 -8.36 21.33 -7.44
C ALA A 131 -7.37 20.40 -6.72
N ARG A 132 -6.07 20.48 -7.04
CA ARG A 132 -4.99 19.70 -6.44
C ARG A 132 -4.65 20.07 -4.99
N ARG A 133 -5.27 21.14 -4.44
CA ARG A 133 -5.22 21.45 -3.01
C ARG A 133 -6.07 20.53 -2.16
N LYS A 134 -6.88 19.68 -2.78
CA LYS A 134 -7.70 18.66 -2.13
C LYS A 134 -7.13 17.28 -2.44
N GLY A 135 -6.83 16.52 -1.40
CA GLY A 135 -6.42 15.13 -1.52
C GLY A 135 -7.64 14.21 -1.53
N PHE A 136 -7.79 13.46 -2.60
CA PHE A 136 -8.86 12.46 -2.73
C PHE A 136 -8.28 11.04 -2.68
N ALA A 137 -9.10 10.08 -2.25
CA ALA A 137 -8.72 8.67 -2.23
C ALA A 137 -8.59 8.13 -3.66
N PRO A 138 -7.38 7.70 -4.10
CA PRO A 138 -7.20 7.11 -5.43
C PRO A 138 -7.71 5.68 -5.51
N VAL A 139 -7.84 5.01 -4.37
CA VAL A 139 -8.29 3.61 -4.22
C VAL A 139 -9.18 3.49 -2.99
N ALA A 140 -10.04 2.47 -2.99
CA ALA A 140 -10.80 2.10 -1.80
C ALA A 140 -9.89 1.31 -0.82
N GLY A 141 -10.09 1.51 0.48
CA GLY A 141 -9.32 0.81 1.51
C GLY A 141 -9.47 1.43 2.89
N THR A 142 -8.64 1.00 3.82
CA THR A 142 -8.62 1.51 5.20
C THR A 142 -7.48 2.51 5.36
N ILE A 143 -7.73 3.64 6.01
CA ILE A 143 -6.67 4.60 6.40
C ILE A 143 -5.77 3.92 7.43
N GLN A 144 -4.53 3.68 7.05
CA GLN A 144 -3.60 2.96 7.93
C GLN A 144 -2.85 3.89 8.85
N GLN A 145 -2.37 5.03 8.33
CA GLN A 145 -1.60 5.99 9.11
C GLN A 145 -1.76 7.40 8.57
N ILE A 146 -1.79 8.37 9.48
CA ILE A 146 -1.79 9.80 9.21
C ILE A 146 -0.45 10.38 9.66
N TYR A 147 0.33 10.92 8.72
CA TYR A 147 1.68 11.46 8.96
C TYR A 147 1.70 12.93 9.31
N PHE A 148 0.70 13.70 8.85
CA PHE A 148 0.57 15.13 9.11
C PHE A 148 -0.83 15.46 9.60
N ARG A 149 -0.90 16.35 10.59
CA ARG A 149 -2.14 16.77 11.25
C ARG A 149 -2.58 18.15 10.77
N GLU A 150 -3.81 18.52 11.11
CA GLU A 150 -4.32 19.88 10.86
C GLU A 150 -3.40 20.94 11.49
N GLY A 151 -3.10 21.99 10.72
CA GLY A 151 -2.18 23.04 11.10
C GLY A 151 -0.72 22.82 10.71
N GLU A 152 -0.31 21.59 10.38
CA GLU A 152 1.07 21.28 10.00
C GLU A 152 1.35 21.62 8.53
N MET A 153 2.62 21.99 8.26
CA MET A 153 3.11 22.26 6.92
C MET A 153 3.60 20.98 6.27
N VAL A 154 3.02 20.61 5.12
CA VAL A 154 3.41 19.43 4.35
C VAL A 154 4.22 19.87 3.15
N PRO A 155 5.45 19.36 2.99
CA PRO A 155 6.22 19.51 1.75
C PRO A 155 5.54 18.80 0.57
N ALA A 156 5.78 19.29 -0.64
CA ALA A 156 5.37 18.61 -1.86
C ALA A 156 5.87 17.16 -1.88
N GLN A 157 5.05 16.22 -2.37
CA GLN A 157 5.36 14.80 -2.51
C GLN A 157 5.61 14.04 -1.19
N ARG A 158 5.39 14.66 -0.04
CA ARG A 158 5.42 13.95 1.24
C ARG A 158 4.02 13.43 1.56
N PRO A 159 3.87 12.15 1.89
CA PRO A 159 2.56 11.59 2.17
C PRO A 159 1.92 12.23 3.41
N VAL A 160 0.67 12.66 3.27
CA VAL A 160 -0.18 13.11 4.39
C VAL A 160 -0.72 11.91 5.14
N LEU A 161 -1.10 10.87 4.41
CA LEU A 161 -1.63 9.63 4.96
C LEU A 161 -1.35 8.45 4.02
N SER A 162 -1.58 7.23 4.53
CA SER A 162 -1.51 6.00 3.75
C SER A 162 -2.84 5.25 3.81
N ILE A 163 -3.20 4.65 2.67
CA ILE A 163 -4.37 3.79 2.51
C ILE A 163 -3.89 2.36 2.29
N MET A 164 -4.52 1.42 2.96
CA MET A 164 -4.32 -0.01 2.77
C MET A 164 -5.51 -0.59 1.99
N PRO A 165 -5.36 -0.84 0.69
CA PRO A 165 -6.36 -1.58 -0.07
C PRO A 165 -6.37 -3.05 0.37
N PRO A 166 -7.54 -3.68 0.58
CA PRO A 166 -7.61 -5.08 1.03
C PRO A 166 -6.96 -6.06 0.03
N GLY A 167 -6.97 -5.73 -1.27
CA GLY A 167 -6.32 -6.55 -2.30
C GLY A 167 -4.80 -6.49 -2.34
N ASN A 168 -4.18 -5.57 -1.62
CA ASN A 168 -2.72 -5.38 -1.58
C ASN A 168 -2.05 -6.15 -0.43
N MET A 169 -2.82 -6.91 0.35
CA MET A 169 -2.28 -7.76 1.40
C MET A 169 -1.59 -8.97 0.78
N LYS A 170 -0.41 -9.30 1.28
CA LYS A 170 0.42 -10.41 0.83
C LYS A 170 1.07 -11.12 2.02
N ILE A 171 1.39 -12.37 1.81
CA ILE A 171 2.15 -13.20 2.71
C ILE A 171 3.58 -13.27 2.17
N ARG A 172 4.56 -12.98 3.01
CA ARG A 172 5.98 -13.17 2.71
C ARG A 172 6.51 -14.28 3.59
N PHE A 173 7.17 -15.26 3.00
CA PHE A 173 7.83 -16.35 3.72
C PHE A 173 9.10 -16.77 2.99
N PHE A 174 9.95 -17.49 3.71
CA PHE A 174 11.25 -17.90 3.20
C PHE A 174 11.34 -19.41 3.11
N VAL A 175 11.83 -19.88 1.97
CA VAL A 175 11.95 -21.30 1.67
C VAL A 175 13.41 -21.65 1.40
N PRO A 176 13.98 -22.68 2.04
CA PRO A 176 15.32 -23.18 1.75
C PRO A 176 15.47 -23.63 0.29
N GLU A 177 16.68 -23.53 -0.27
CA GLU A 177 16.98 -23.97 -1.63
C GLU A 177 16.54 -25.40 -1.92
N THR A 178 16.69 -26.30 -0.94
CA THR A 178 16.32 -27.73 -1.08
C THR A 178 14.82 -27.97 -1.31
N GLU A 179 13.97 -27.07 -0.84
CA GLU A 179 12.53 -27.14 -0.98
C GLU A 179 11.99 -26.38 -2.20
N LEU A 180 12.80 -25.47 -2.75
CA LEU A 180 12.41 -24.60 -3.86
C LEU A 180 11.90 -25.37 -5.11
N PRO A 181 12.50 -26.51 -5.51
CA PRO A 181 12.01 -27.27 -6.67
C PRO A 181 10.59 -27.83 -6.53
N LYS A 182 10.05 -27.88 -5.30
CA LYS A 182 8.69 -28.36 -5.02
C LYS A 182 7.62 -27.25 -5.20
N LEU A 183 8.05 -26.01 -5.49
CA LEU A 183 7.19 -24.83 -5.57
C LEU A 183 7.11 -24.31 -7.00
N SER A 184 5.89 -23.98 -7.39
CA SER A 184 5.61 -23.35 -8.67
C SER A 184 4.71 -22.12 -8.50
N LEU A 185 4.79 -21.20 -9.46
CA LEU A 185 3.87 -20.06 -9.50
C LEU A 185 2.43 -20.58 -9.69
N GLY A 186 1.54 -20.08 -8.86
CA GLY A 186 0.14 -20.46 -8.86
C GLY A 186 -0.22 -21.56 -7.85
N ASP A 187 0.76 -22.18 -7.19
CA ASP A 187 0.51 -23.18 -6.16
C ASP A 187 -0.26 -22.59 -4.98
N GLU A 188 -1.13 -23.40 -4.41
CA GLU A 188 -1.87 -23.07 -3.21
C GLU A 188 -1.18 -23.66 -1.98
N VAL A 189 -0.88 -22.80 -1.02
CA VAL A 189 -0.22 -23.16 0.23
C VAL A 189 -1.18 -22.95 1.41
N ARG A 190 -1.07 -23.78 2.43
CA ARG A 190 -1.83 -23.63 3.67
C ARG A 190 -1.09 -22.66 4.61
N VAL A 191 -1.85 -21.74 5.20
CA VAL A 191 -1.34 -20.72 6.12
C VAL A 191 -1.91 -20.96 7.50
N THR A 192 -1.05 -20.91 8.50
CA THR A 192 -1.47 -21.01 9.90
C THR A 192 -0.89 -19.86 10.71
N CYS A 193 -1.60 -19.40 11.71
CA CYS A 193 -1.14 -18.43 12.68
C CYS A 193 -1.86 -18.68 14.02
N ASP A 194 -1.35 -18.05 15.08
CA ASP A 194 -1.96 -18.16 16.40
C ASP A 194 -3.40 -17.65 16.39
N ASN A 195 -4.35 -18.49 16.78
CA ASN A 195 -5.79 -18.20 16.79
C ASN A 195 -6.42 -17.87 15.42
N CYS A 196 -5.80 -18.26 14.32
CA CYS A 196 -6.40 -18.14 13.01
C CYS A 196 -7.37 -19.28 12.70
N ALA A 197 -8.26 -19.05 11.73
CA ALA A 197 -9.07 -20.11 11.16
C ALA A 197 -8.17 -21.16 10.48
N SER A 198 -8.51 -22.44 10.63
CA SER A 198 -7.69 -23.57 10.17
C SER A 198 -7.67 -23.77 8.64
N ASP A 199 -8.52 -23.04 7.91
CA ASP A 199 -8.76 -23.16 6.47
C ASP A 199 -8.17 -22.00 5.65
N LEU A 200 -7.19 -21.27 6.21
CA LEU A 200 -6.52 -20.21 5.49
C LEU A 200 -5.57 -20.77 4.45
N THR A 201 -5.74 -20.30 3.22
CA THR A 201 -4.85 -20.62 2.09
C THR A 201 -4.31 -19.36 1.46
N ALA A 202 -3.21 -19.51 0.71
CA ALA A 202 -2.65 -18.43 -0.09
C ALA A 202 -2.11 -18.99 -1.41
N ARG A 203 -2.18 -18.19 -2.47
CA ARG A 203 -1.69 -18.55 -3.80
C ARG A 203 -0.37 -17.87 -4.08
N ILE A 204 0.66 -18.63 -4.42
CA ILE A 204 1.98 -18.14 -4.77
C ILE A 204 1.89 -17.35 -6.08
N TYR A 205 2.37 -16.12 -6.09
CA TYR A 205 2.44 -15.28 -7.29
C TYR A 205 3.86 -14.78 -7.59
N PHE A 206 4.79 -14.91 -6.64
CA PHE A 206 6.17 -14.48 -6.82
C PHE A 206 7.14 -15.43 -6.11
N ILE A 207 8.20 -15.80 -6.80
CA ILE A 207 9.34 -16.56 -6.29
C ILE A 207 10.59 -15.76 -6.63
N ALA A 208 11.37 -15.37 -5.64
CA ALA A 208 12.57 -14.60 -5.85
C ALA A 208 13.60 -15.40 -6.67
N THR A 209 14.27 -14.75 -7.60
CA THR A 209 15.33 -15.35 -8.43
C THR A 209 16.71 -15.28 -7.77
N GLN A 210 16.83 -14.51 -6.69
CA GLN A 210 18.05 -14.36 -5.90
C GLN A 210 17.81 -14.89 -4.51
N ALA A 211 18.77 -15.64 -4.00
CA ALA A 211 18.77 -16.10 -2.63
C ALA A 211 19.11 -14.94 -1.68
N GLU A 212 18.48 -14.96 -0.54
CA GLU A 212 18.80 -14.09 0.59
C GLU A 212 19.39 -14.93 1.73
N TYR A 213 20.24 -14.32 2.55
CA TYR A 213 20.64 -14.96 3.80
C TYR A 213 19.52 -14.77 4.81
N THR A 214 19.18 -15.82 5.58
CA THR A 214 18.26 -15.66 6.71
C THR A 214 18.72 -14.48 7.57
N PRO A 215 17.81 -13.54 7.90
CA PRO A 215 18.17 -12.42 8.77
C PRO A 215 18.83 -12.95 10.05
N PRO A 216 19.95 -12.38 10.51
CA PRO A 216 20.73 -12.89 11.63
C PRO A 216 20.01 -12.63 12.96
N VAL A 217 19.01 -13.44 13.27
CA VAL A 217 18.35 -13.41 14.59
C VAL A 217 18.86 -14.53 15.50
N ILE A 218 19.76 -15.40 15.02
CA ILE A 218 20.15 -16.61 15.76
C ILE A 218 21.66 -16.80 15.83
N TYR A 219 22.13 -16.98 17.05
CA TYR A 219 23.54 -17.18 17.43
C TYR A 219 24.04 -18.62 17.25
N SER A 220 23.46 -19.41 16.34
CA SER A 220 23.90 -20.78 16.05
C SER A 220 24.75 -20.83 14.78
N LEU A 221 25.89 -21.52 14.85
CA LEU A 221 26.83 -21.70 13.73
C LEU A 221 26.23 -22.52 12.57
N ASP A 222 25.28 -23.41 12.86
CA ASP A 222 24.65 -24.28 11.87
C ASP A 222 23.59 -23.59 11.00
N GLU A 223 23.11 -22.41 11.40
CA GLU A 223 22.07 -21.67 10.67
C GLU A 223 22.61 -20.50 9.82
N ARG A 224 23.89 -20.16 9.95
CA ARG A 224 24.52 -19.04 9.23
C ARG A 224 24.62 -19.21 7.71
N ASN A 225 24.43 -20.43 7.20
CA ASN A 225 24.67 -20.76 5.78
C ASN A 225 23.44 -21.26 5.03
N LYS A 226 22.24 -21.05 5.55
CA LYS A 226 21.02 -21.45 4.80
C LYS A 226 20.63 -20.33 3.85
N LEU A 227 20.91 -20.53 2.57
CA LEU A 227 20.34 -19.73 1.50
C LEU A 227 18.83 -19.99 1.46
N VAL A 228 18.06 -18.92 1.53
CA VAL A 228 16.61 -18.95 1.46
C VAL A 228 16.13 -18.07 0.31
N TYR A 229 15.01 -18.45 -0.25
CA TYR A 229 14.35 -17.68 -1.30
C TYR A 229 13.07 -17.06 -0.76
N LEU A 230 12.89 -15.77 -1.03
CA LEU A 230 11.68 -15.07 -0.69
C LEU A 230 10.55 -15.52 -1.61
N ILE A 231 9.46 -15.97 -1.02
CA ILE A 231 8.22 -16.30 -1.71
C ILE A 231 7.15 -15.31 -1.28
N GLN A 232 6.32 -14.87 -2.25
CA GLN A 232 5.14 -14.07 -1.93
C GLN A 232 3.88 -14.77 -2.42
N ALA A 233 2.88 -14.80 -1.54
CA ALA A 233 1.59 -15.41 -1.83
C ALA A 233 0.45 -14.45 -1.47
N ARG A 234 -0.64 -14.51 -2.23
CA ARG A 234 -1.85 -13.72 -1.98
C ARG A 234 -2.81 -14.53 -1.12
N PRO A 235 -3.21 -14.05 0.06
CA PRO A 235 -4.15 -14.77 0.92
C PRO A 235 -5.53 -14.84 0.29
N SER A 236 -6.22 -15.98 0.48
CA SER A 236 -7.61 -16.16 0.01
C SER A 236 -8.61 -15.29 0.79
N ARG A 237 -8.31 -14.99 2.06
CA ARG A 237 -9.12 -14.16 2.96
C ARG A 237 -8.24 -13.11 3.64
N PRO A 238 -7.97 -11.96 2.99
CA PRO A 238 -7.12 -10.91 3.54
C PRO A 238 -7.70 -10.28 4.84
N ASP A 239 -9.01 -10.20 4.96
CA ASP A 239 -9.73 -9.67 6.12
C ASP A 239 -9.54 -10.48 7.41
N ALA A 240 -9.19 -11.77 7.28
CA ALA A 240 -8.88 -12.65 8.42
C ALA A 240 -7.46 -12.45 8.99
N LEU A 241 -6.62 -11.64 8.36
CA LEU A 241 -5.22 -11.43 8.69
C LEU A 241 -4.94 -10.00 9.09
N ARG A 242 -3.82 -9.78 9.79
CA ARG A 242 -3.33 -8.44 10.16
C ARG A 242 -1.91 -8.23 9.64
N VAL A 243 -1.64 -7.02 9.17
CA VAL A 243 -0.28 -6.64 8.74
C VAL A 243 0.68 -6.76 9.92
N GLY A 244 1.86 -7.34 9.68
CA GLY A 244 2.86 -7.64 10.71
C GLY A 244 2.61 -8.95 11.48
N GLN A 245 1.51 -9.66 11.22
CA GLN A 245 1.20 -10.91 11.90
C GLN A 245 2.16 -12.01 11.46
N PRO A 246 2.85 -12.71 12.41
CA PRO A 246 3.67 -13.87 12.09
C PRO A 246 2.79 -15.04 11.67
N ILE A 247 3.26 -15.80 10.70
CA ILE A 247 2.57 -16.96 10.13
C ILE A 247 3.53 -18.11 9.87
N SER A 248 2.98 -19.33 9.81
CA SER A 248 3.67 -20.49 9.27
C SER A 248 2.96 -20.98 8.01
N VAL A 249 3.73 -21.27 6.97
CA VAL A 249 3.24 -21.72 5.66
C VAL A 249 3.62 -23.17 5.46
N TYR A 250 2.68 -23.98 5.02
CA TYR A 250 2.88 -25.40 4.70
C TYR A 250 2.56 -25.64 3.24
N LEU A 251 3.43 -26.37 2.57
CA LEU A 251 3.15 -26.84 1.21
C LEU A 251 2.00 -27.85 1.26
N ASN A 252 1.11 -27.77 0.30
CA ASN A 252 0.14 -28.85 0.10
C ASN A 252 0.87 -30.02 -0.58
N PRO A 253 0.71 -31.24 -0.06
CA PRO A 253 1.35 -32.42 -0.64
C PRO A 253 0.82 -32.74 -2.04
#